data_43c2f79489584a739cdccaa87680a76a
#
_entry.id   43c2f79489584a739cdccaa87680a76a
#
_cell.length_a   1.000
_cell.length_b   1.000
_cell.length_c   1.000
_cell.angle_alpha   90.00
_cell.angle_beta   90.00
_cell.angle_gamma   90.00
#
_symmetry.space_group_name_H-M   'P 1'
#
loop_
_entity.id
_entity.type
_entity.pdbx_description
1 polymer ?
#
loop_
_entity_poly.entity_id
_entity_poly.type
_entity_poly.pdbx_seq_one_letter_code
_entity_poly.pdbx_strand_id
1 'polypeptide(L)'
;VPGRDDAWKEETIRNTSERQFAQEFETHFLGSSNTLISGHKLQMMHYHDPVSIHDHLNIYEYPVKADGDTIKKDHLYCITVDPSEGRNLDSCAFSVVDISTTPYRQVATYKDPLVHVMLFPTMIYNAARLYNDAYVLVEINNNPQIADVLHHELEYENLLKVFTGNKKPQQLSAGFARGIQMGLKMSPQAKRIGCSNLKTLIESDKLVINDFDTYSELTTFVANKNSFAAEEGTNDDLVMTLVIFAWASTQKYFREIVSHDLRKQLQLESLNQLDEELLPAPILDDGL
;
A
#
# COMPACT_ATOMS: atom_id res chain seq x y z
N VAL A 1 -35.42 8.30 13.35
CA VAL A 1 -35.81 7.31 12.32
C VAL A 1 -36.78 6.33 12.99
N PRO A 2 -37.96 6.02 12.42
CA PRO A 2 -38.90 5.10 13.02
C PRO A 2 -38.26 3.75 13.33
N GLY A 3 -38.39 3.25 14.58
CA GLY A 3 -37.78 1.98 15.03
C GLY A 3 -36.36 2.05 15.59
N ARG A 4 -35.76 3.25 15.71
CA ARG A 4 -34.47 3.49 16.36
C ARG A 4 -34.66 4.29 17.64
N ASP A 5 -35.19 3.62 18.67
CA ASP A 5 -35.39 4.14 20.02
C ASP A 5 -34.22 3.83 20.95
N ASP A 6 -34.30 4.24 22.21
CA ASP A 6 -33.22 4.03 23.19
C ASP A 6 -32.98 2.53 23.45
N ALA A 7 -34.04 1.69 23.38
CA ALA A 7 -33.91 0.26 23.55
C ALA A 7 -33.08 -0.38 22.38
N TRP A 8 -33.35 0.05 21.16
CA TRP A 8 -32.55 -0.35 19.98
C TRP A 8 -31.09 0.11 20.12
N LYS A 9 -30.86 1.33 20.63
CA LYS A 9 -29.50 1.84 20.88
C LYS A 9 -28.75 0.96 21.87
N GLU A 10 -29.37 0.65 23.03
CA GLU A 10 -28.74 -0.22 24.03
C GLU A 10 -28.48 -1.63 23.54
N GLU A 11 -29.37 -2.19 22.74
CA GLU A 11 -29.18 -3.53 22.14
C GLU A 11 -28.06 -3.51 21.12
N THR A 12 -27.99 -2.48 20.28
CA THR A 12 -26.93 -2.35 19.27
C THR A 12 -25.56 -2.16 19.93
N ILE A 13 -25.46 -1.34 20.99
CA ILE A 13 -24.23 -1.18 21.78
C ILE A 13 -23.78 -2.50 22.42
N ARG A 14 -24.74 -3.31 22.92
CA ARG A 14 -24.41 -4.64 23.49
C ARG A 14 -23.87 -5.62 22.46
N ASN A 15 -24.35 -5.53 21.23
CA ASN A 15 -23.95 -6.46 20.14
C ASN A 15 -22.68 -5.99 19.40
N THR A 16 -22.29 -4.73 19.54
CA THR A 16 -21.09 -4.14 18.92
C THR A 16 -20.15 -3.57 19.98
N SER A 17 -20.12 -2.26 20.10
CA SER A 17 -19.49 -1.54 21.20
C SER A 17 -20.03 -0.11 21.18
N GLU A 18 -19.91 0.59 22.31
CA GLU A 18 -20.30 2.01 22.42
C GLU A 18 -19.53 2.87 21.40
N ARG A 19 -18.26 2.54 21.17
CA ARG A 19 -17.39 3.20 20.20
C ARG A 19 -17.86 2.96 18.76
N GLN A 20 -18.17 1.74 18.42
CA GLN A 20 -18.65 1.37 17.09
C GLN A 20 -20.02 1.98 16.81
N PHE A 21 -20.92 1.95 17.80
CA PHE A 21 -22.23 2.60 17.70
C PHE A 21 -22.12 4.10 17.43
N ALA A 22 -21.28 4.81 18.18
CA ALA A 22 -21.09 6.25 18.02
C ALA A 22 -20.48 6.58 16.63
N GLN A 23 -19.59 5.74 16.12
CA GLN A 23 -18.97 5.92 14.81
C GLN A 23 -19.95 5.65 13.65
N GLU A 24 -20.74 4.58 13.73
CA GLU A 24 -21.63 4.15 12.65
C GLU A 24 -22.99 4.88 12.65
N PHE A 25 -23.54 5.21 13.83
CA PHE A 25 -24.91 5.71 13.95
C PHE A 25 -25.02 7.15 14.46
N GLU A 26 -24.05 7.63 15.25
CA GLU A 26 -24.04 9.02 15.72
C GLU A 26 -23.13 9.93 14.89
N THR A 27 -22.43 9.40 13.88
CA THR A 27 -21.48 10.14 13.04
C THR A 27 -20.43 10.90 13.84
N HIS A 28 -20.16 10.43 15.06
CA HIS A 28 -19.10 10.98 15.89
C HIS A 28 -17.75 10.44 15.44
N PHE A 29 -16.86 11.31 15.02
CA PHE A 29 -15.48 10.96 14.83
C PHE A 29 -14.82 10.71 16.19
N LEU A 30 -14.67 9.44 16.54
CA LEU A 30 -14.02 8.98 17.77
C LEU A 30 -12.52 8.71 17.59
N GLY A 31 -11.91 9.35 16.61
CA GLY A 31 -10.46 9.30 16.46
C GLY A 31 -9.76 9.86 17.69
N SER A 32 -8.66 9.24 18.05
CA SER A 32 -7.84 9.65 19.18
C SER A 32 -7.30 11.07 18.98
N SER A 33 -7.06 11.76 20.09
CA SER A 33 -6.34 13.04 20.03
C SER A 33 -4.88 12.79 19.63
N ASN A 34 -4.30 13.67 18.79
CA ASN A 34 -2.93 13.58 18.30
C ASN A 34 -2.63 12.42 17.33
N THR A 35 -3.61 12.02 16.52
CA THR A 35 -3.39 11.09 15.40
C THR A 35 -2.40 11.64 14.38
N LEU A 36 -1.74 10.76 13.62
CA LEU A 36 -0.85 11.14 12.54
C LEU A 36 -1.57 12.00 11.50
N ILE A 37 -2.75 11.56 11.09
CA ILE A 37 -3.63 12.27 10.14
C ILE A 37 -4.61 13.12 10.94
N SER A 38 -4.90 14.32 10.44
CA SER A 38 -5.84 15.22 11.12
C SER A 38 -7.25 14.62 11.19
N GLY A 39 -7.96 14.86 12.30
CA GLY A 39 -9.32 14.37 12.47
C GLY A 39 -10.26 14.84 11.36
N HIS A 40 -10.09 16.08 10.87
CA HIS A 40 -10.84 16.59 9.73
C HIS A 40 -10.59 15.77 8.46
N LYS A 41 -9.34 15.44 8.17
CA LYS A 41 -9.00 14.63 6.99
C LYS A 41 -9.57 13.21 7.11
N LEU A 42 -9.42 12.57 8.27
CA LEU A 42 -9.99 11.24 8.53
C LEU A 42 -11.51 11.20 8.31
N GLN A 43 -12.24 12.24 8.72
CA GLN A 43 -13.69 12.34 8.48
C GLN A 43 -14.07 12.44 6.99
N MET A 44 -13.18 12.97 6.16
CA MET A 44 -13.40 13.13 4.72
C MET A 44 -12.90 11.95 3.90
N MET A 45 -12.18 11.02 4.50
CA MET A 45 -11.71 9.83 3.80
C MET A 45 -12.88 8.89 3.50
N HIS A 46 -12.82 8.28 2.32
CA HIS A 46 -13.77 7.28 1.88
C HIS A 46 -13.07 5.93 1.78
N TYR A 47 -13.77 4.89 2.17
CA TYR A 47 -13.39 3.50 2.00
C TYR A 47 -14.58 2.72 1.44
N HIS A 48 -14.34 1.56 0.90
CA HIS A 48 -15.40 0.72 0.34
C HIS A 48 -15.07 -0.76 0.57
N ASP A 49 -16.08 -1.60 0.39
CA ASP A 49 -15.89 -3.04 0.49
C ASP A 49 -14.97 -3.54 -0.63
N PRO A 50 -14.15 -4.57 -0.38
CA PRO A 50 -13.32 -5.19 -1.40
C PRO A 50 -14.19 -5.80 -2.51
N VAL A 51 -13.75 -5.68 -3.75
CA VAL A 51 -14.42 -6.32 -4.91
C VAL A 51 -14.22 -7.84 -4.91
N SER A 52 -13.20 -8.32 -4.20
CA SER A 52 -12.94 -9.75 -4.02
C SER A 52 -12.09 -9.99 -2.77
N ILE A 53 -12.26 -11.15 -2.14
CA ILE A 53 -11.47 -11.60 -0.98
C ILE A 53 -10.97 -13.00 -1.28
N HIS A 54 -9.65 -13.21 -1.18
CA HIS A 54 -9.00 -14.51 -1.35
C HIS A 54 -7.98 -14.73 -0.23
N ASP A 55 -8.22 -15.69 0.65
CA ASP A 55 -7.28 -16.09 1.72
C ASP A 55 -6.65 -14.89 2.45
N HIS A 56 -7.47 -14.02 3.05
CA HIS A 56 -7.07 -12.77 3.71
C HIS A 56 -6.51 -11.66 2.80
N LEU A 57 -6.46 -11.87 1.47
CA LEU A 57 -6.16 -10.83 0.50
C LEU A 57 -7.46 -10.13 0.09
N ASN A 58 -7.63 -8.89 0.53
CA ASN A 58 -8.73 -8.01 0.14
C ASN A 58 -8.32 -7.27 -1.14
N ILE A 59 -9.06 -7.44 -2.22
CA ILE A 59 -8.82 -6.77 -3.51
C ILE A 59 -9.85 -5.65 -3.67
N TYR A 60 -9.40 -4.43 -3.83
CA TYR A 60 -10.23 -3.24 -4.09
C TYR A 60 -10.24 -2.87 -5.56
N GLU A 61 -9.10 -3.03 -6.24
CA GLU A 61 -8.96 -2.84 -7.69
C GLU A 61 -8.13 -4.00 -8.27
N TYR A 62 -8.64 -4.62 -9.35
CA TYR A 62 -7.86 -5.62 -10.07
C TYR A 62 -6.69 -4.98 -10.81
N PRO A 63 -5.58 -5.72 -11.04
CA PRO A 63 -4.46 -5.20 -11.79
C PRO A 63 -4.86 -4.83 -13.22
N VAL A 64 -4.45 -3.65 -13.65
CA VAL A 64 -4.60 -3.19 -15.04
C VAL A 64 -3.48 -3.81 -15.86
N LYS A 65 -3.87 -4.56 -16.91
CA LYS A 65 -2.96 -5.14 -17.90
C LYS A 65 -3.19 -4.53 -19.26
N ALA A 66 -2.15 -4.46 -20.06
CA ALA A 66 -2.28 -4.07 -21.47
C ALA A 66 -3.10 -5.14 -22.21
N ASP A 67 -4.18 -4.72 -22.84
CA ASP A 67 -4.87 -5.53 -23.83
C ASP A 67 -4.18 -5.31 -25.18
N GLY A 68 -3.87 -6.40 -25.92
CA GLY A 68 -3.16 -6.32 -27.20
C GLY A 68 -3.82 -5.43 -28.27
N ASP A 69 -5.08 -5.05 -28.08
CA ASP A 69 -5.88 -4.24 -29.01
C ASP A 69 -6.22 -2.83 -28.47
N THR A 70 -5.84 -2.49 -27.25
CA THR A 70 -6.12 -1.17 -26.67
C THR A 70 -4.86 -0.52 -26.12
N ILE A 71 -4.83 0.82 -26.10
CA ILE A 71 -3.73 1.67 -25.58
C ILE A 71 -3.55 1.52 -24.06
N LYS A 72 -4.20 0.53 -23.43
CA LYS A 72 -4.04 0.25 -22.00
C LYS A 72 -2.69 -0.40 -21.75
N LYS A 73 -1.94 0.15 -20.82
CA LYS A 73 -0.61 -0.31 -20.42
C LYS A 73 -0.69 -1.02 -19.09
N ASP A 74 0.25 -1.93 -18.85
CA ASP A 74 0.44 -2.52 -17.53
C ASP A 74 0.71 -1.42 -16.50
N HIS A 75 -0.08 -1.40 -15.44
CA HIS A 75 0.20 -0.52 -14.32
C HIS A 75 1.37 -1.07 -13.49
N LEU A 76 2.11 -0.15 -12.89
CA LEU A 76 3.15 -0.45 -11.92
C LEU A 76 2.59 -0.50 -10.50
N TYR A 77 3.01 -1.51 -9.76
CA TYR A 77 2.59 -1.71 -8.38
C TYR A 77 3.78 -1.82 -7.45
N CYS A 78 3.58 -1.38 -6.22
CA CYS A 78 4.52 -1.55 -5.12
C CYS A 78 3.83 -2.27 -3.97
N ILE A 79 4.42 -3.35 -3.50
CA ILE A 79 4.00 -4.08 -2.30
C ILE A 79 4.95 -3.73 -1.17
N THR A 80 4.41 -3.26 -0.07
CA THR A 80 5.16 -2.99 1.15
C THR A 80 4.69 -3.90 2.26
N VAL A 81 5.63 -4.57 2.92
CA VAL A 81 5.40 -5.71 3.79
C VAL A 81 5.88 -5.39 5.20
N ASP A 82 5.00 -5.58 6.17
CA ASP A 82 5.28 -5.54 7.60
C ASP A 82 5.06 -6.93 8.21
N PRO A 83 6.12 -7.71 8.44
CA PRO A 83 6.01 -9.03 9.04
C PRO A 83 5.80 -8.93 10.55
N SER A 84 4.87 -9.70 11.09
CA SER A 84 4.65 -9.77 12.54
C SER A 84 5.88 -10.24 13.30
N GLU A 85 5.99 -9.83 14.56
CA GLU A 85 7.03 -10.33 15.48
C GLU A 85 6.78 -11.77 15.96
N GLY A 86 5.68 -12.41 15.56
CA GLY A 86 5.30 -13.76 15.99
C GLY A 86 4.83 -13.84 17.44
N ARG A 87 4.49 -12.72 18.05
CA ARG A 87 3.99 -12.61 19.42
C ARG A 87 2.49 -12.34 19.42
N ASN A 88 1.68 -13.33 19.14
CA ASN A 88 0.22 -13.44 19.33
C ASN A 88 -0.69 -12.19 19.16
N LEU A 89 -0.18 -10.99 18.89
CA LEU A 89 -0.94 -9.74 18.78
C LEU A 89 -0.70 -9.01 17.45
N ASP A 90 0.43 -9.24 16.77
CA ASP A 90 0.77 -8.56 15.53
C ASP A 90 0.49 -9.47 14.34
N SER A 91 -0.15 -8.95 13.31
CA SER A 91 -0.44 -9.67 12.08
C SER A 91 0.69 -9.53 11.06
N CYS A 92 0.93 -10.57 10.26
CA CYS A 92 1.66 -10.37 9.01
C CYS A 92 0.77 -9.56 8.05
N ALA A 93 1.26 -8.43 7.59
CA ALA A 93 0.49 -7.54 6.72
C ALA A 93 1.30 -7.06 5.51
N PHE A 94 0.60 -6.82 4.41
CA PHE A 94 1.14 -6.05 3.30
C PHE A 94 0.04 -5.22 2.61
N SER A 95 0.45 -4.11 2.01
CA SER A 95 -0.39 -3.31 1.13
C SER A 95 0.16 -3.30 -0.29
N VAL A 96 -0.73 -3.43 -1.27
CA VAL A 96 -0.44 -3.24 -2.68
C VAL A 96 -0.87 -1.84 -3.08
N VAL A 97 0.06 -1.06 -3.63
CA VAL A 97 -0.18 0.32 -4.04
C VAL A 97 0.08 0.46 -5.53
N ASP A 98 -0.90 0.97 -6.27
CA ASP A 98 -0.73 1.41 -7.66
C ASP A 98 0.10 2.70 -7.66
N ILE A 99 1.24 2.66 -8.33
CA ILE A 99 2.20 3.77 -8.41
C ILE A 99 2.32 4.37 -9.81
N SER A 100 1.46 3.96 -10.73
CA SER A 100 1.51 4.41 -12.14
C SER A 100 1.15 5.88 -12.29
N THR A 101 0.24 6.37 -11.46
CA THR A 101 -0.28 7.74 -11.49
C THR A 101 -0.36 8.35 -10.09
N THR A 102 -0.52 9.66 -10.04
CA THR A 102 -0.86 10.36 -8.79
C THR A 102 -2.32 10.83 -8.89
N PRO A 103 -3.16 10.58 -7.87
CA PRO A 103 -2.84 9.96 -6.58
C PRO A 103 -2.44 8.48 -6.69
N TYR A 104 -1.52 8.05 -5.85
CA TYR A 104 -1.29 6.62 -5.59
C TYR A 104 -2.54 6.01 -4.98
N ARG A 105 -2.79 4.71 -5.21
CA ARG A 105 -3.99 4.05 -4.69
C ARG A 105 -3.64 2.72 -4.02
N GLN A 106 -4.10 2.53 -2.81
CA GLN A 106 -4.08 1.22 -2.15
C GLN A 106 -5.13 0.33 -2.83
N VAL A 107 -4.67 -0.65 -3.61
CA VAL A 107 -5.53 -1.50 -4.46
C VAL A 107 -5.79 -2.86 -3.87
N ALA A 108 -4.95 -3.32 -2.94
CA ALA A 108 -5.20 -4.52 -2.17
C ALA A 108 -4.49 -4.46 -0.81
N THR A 109 -5.01 -5.22 0.15
CA THR A 109 -4.43 -5.41 1.48
C THR A 109 -4.46 -6.89 1.85
N TYR A 110 -3.47 -7.32 2.60
CA TYR A 110 -3.42 -8.62 3.24
C TYR A 110 -3.13 -8.41 4.72
N LYS A 111 -3.89 -9.10 5.57
CA LYS A 111 -3.65 -9.09 7.02
C LYS A 111 -4.07 -10.43 7.60
N ASP A 112 -3.14 -11.14 8.22
CA ASP A 112 -3.41 -12.41 8.87
C ASP A 112 -2.56 -12.56 10.15
N PRO A 113 -3.21 -12.66 11.33
CA PRO A 113 -2.53 -12.88 12.61
C PRO A 113 -2.03 -14.32 12.81
N LEU A 114 -2.49 -15.26 11.97
CA LEU A 114 -2.25 -16.68 12.14
C LEU A 114 -1.31 -17.29 11.10
N VAL A 115 -0.98 -16.54 10.04
CA VAL A 115 -0.12 -17.06 8.98
C VAL A 115 1.26 -17.42 9.55
N HIS A 116 1.70 -18.63 9.22
CA HIS A 116 3.05 -19.03 9.60
C HIS A 116 4.08 -18.24 8.78
N VAL A 117 5.09 -17.67 9.43
CA VAL A 117 6.11 -16.80 8.82
C VAL A 117 6.77 -17.42 7.60
N MET A 118 6.93 -18.76 7.55
CA MET A 118 7.51 -19.47 6.41
C MET A 118 6.56 -19.60 5.21
N LEU A 119 5.26 -19.42 5.38
CA LEU A 119 4.28 -19.41 4.29
C LEU A 119 4.04 -17.99 3.75
N PHE A 120 4.28 -16.99 4.55
CA PHE A 120 4.04 -15.59 4.20
C PHE A 120 4.79 -15.12 2.93
N PRO A 121 6.07 -15.52 2.67
CA PRO A 121 6.73 -15.21 1.41
C PRO A 121 5.97 -15.69 0.16
N THR A 122 5.31 -16.85 0.24
CA THR A 122 4.51 -17.36 -0.88
C THR A 122 3.26 -16.49 -1.13
N MET A 123 2.63 -15.98 -0.06
CA MET A 123 1.49 -15.06 -0.20
C MET A 123 1.92 -13.75 -0.86
N ILE A 124 3.06 -13.20 -0.43
CA ILE A 124 3.66 -11.99 -1.03
C ILE A 124 4.00 -12.24 -2.50
N TYR A 125 4.65 -13.35 -2.82
CA TYR A 125 5.02 -13.73 -4.18
C TYR A 125 3.78 -13.83 -5.10
N ASN A 126 2.74 -14.52 -4.66
CA ASN A 126 1.51 -14.69 -5.43
C ASN A 126 0.82 -13.34 -5.68
N ALA A 127 0.73 -12.48 -4.68
CA ALA A 127 0.20 -11.14 -4.83
C ALA A 127 1.05 -10.29 -5.79
N ALA A 128 2.38 -10.37 -5.69
CA ALA A 128 3.29 -9.63 -6.56
C ALA A 128 3.16 -10.07 -8.03
N ARG A 129 3.06 -11.38 -8.28
CA ARG A 129 2.82 -11.94 -9.63
C ARG A 129 1.44 -11.54 -10.17
N LEU A 130 0.40 -11.51 -9.32
CA LEU A 130 -0.92 -11.03 -9.71
C LEU A 130 -0.88 -9.58 -10.17
N TYR A 131 -0.17 -8.71 -9.43
CA TYR A 131 -0.05 -7.28 -9.69
C TYR A 131 1.18 -6.94 -10.58
N ASN A 132 1.26 -7.57 -11.74
CA ASN A 132 2.21 -7.27 -12.84
C ASN A 132 3.69 -7.29 -12.40
N ASP A 133 4.07 -8.28 -11.60
CA ASP A 133 5.42 -8.40 -11.03
C ASP A 133 5.79 -7.16 -10.19
N ALA A 134 4.91 -6.80 -9.26
CA ALA A 134 5.04 -5.62 -8.41
C ALA A 134 6.40 -5.51 -7.72
N TYR A 135 6.91 -4.30 -7.54
CA TYR A 135 8.08 -4.06 -6.69
C TYR A 135 7.76 -4.38 -5.23
N VAL A 136 8.57 -5.19 -4.57
CA VAL A 136 8.35 -5.62 -3.18
C VAL A 136 9.40 -5.02 -2.26
N LEU A 137 8.97 -4.36 -1.17
CA LEU A 137 9.83 -3.88 -0.09
C LEU A 137 9.40 -4.51 1.24
N VAL A 138 10.25 -5.34 1.80
CA VAL A 138 9.99 -6.05 3.07
C VAL A 138 10.68 -5.33 4.23
N GLU A 139 10.00 -5.15 5.36
CA GLU A 139 10.65 -4.82 6.62
C GLU A 139 11.39 -6.05 7.17
N ILE A 140 12.65 -5.87 7.59
CA ILE A 140 13.53 -6.98 7.97
C ILE A 140 14.05 -6.91 9.41
N ASN A 141 13.41 -6.14 10.29
CA ASN A 141 13.88 -5.99 11.67
C ASN A 141 13.87 -7.32 12.42
N ASN A 142 12.76 -8.03 12.33
CA ASN A 142 12.52 -9.24 13.12
C ASN A 142 12.56 -10.52 12.26
N ASN A 143 12.18 -10.42 10.99
CA ASN A 143 12.02 -11.56 10.08
C ASN A 143 12.76 -11.36 8.74
N PRO A 144 14.10 -11.24 8.73
CA PRO A 144 14.87 -11.07 7.49
C PRO A 144 14.73 -12.26 6.53
N GLN A 145 14.42 -13.47 7.05
CA GLN A 145 14.24 -14.68 6.26
C GLN A 145 13.13 -14.56 5.20
N ILE A 146 12.14 -13.68 5.38
CA ILE A 146 11.09 -13.46 4.37
C ILE A 146 11.70 -12.91 3.09
N ALA A 147 12.59 -11.92 3.20
CA ALA A 147 13.28 -11.37 2.05
C ALA A 147 14.26 -12.37 1.44
N ASP A 148 14.92 -13.20 2.27
CA ASP A 148 15.83 -14.24 1.81
C ASP A 148 15.08 -15.33 1.02
N VAL A 149 13.93 -15.80 1.48
CA VAL A 149 13.07 -16.77 0.78
C VAL A 149 12.58 -16.19 -0.55
N LEU A 150 12.07 -14.95 -0.56
CA LEU A 150 11.64 -14.29 -1.79
C LEU A 150 12.77 -14.21 -2.82
N HIS A 151 13.99 -13.89 -2.38
CA HIS A 151 15.11 -13.69 -3.30
C HIS A 151 15.77 -14.98 -3.74
N HIS A 152 16.05 -15.90 -2.81
CA HIS A 152 16.89 -17.09 -3.07
C HIS A 152 16.10 -18.36 -3.40
N GLU A 153 14.88 -18.51 -2.83
CA GLU A 153 14.07 -19.69 -3.05
C GLU A 153 13.02 -19.48 -4.13
N LEU A 154 12.35 -18.29 -4.12
CA LEU A 154 11.33 -17.94 -5.10
C LEU A 154 11.89 -17.14 -6.29
N GLU A 155 13.18 -16.81 -6.27
CA GLU A 155 13.90 -16.10 -7.34
C GLU A 155 13.17 -14.80 -7.79
N TYR A 156 12.57 -14.07 -6.82
CA TYR A 156 11.80 -12.88 -7.14
C TYR A 156 12.72 -11.69 -7.44
N GLU A 157 12.74 -11.22 -8.69
CA GLU A 157 13.71 -10.22 -9.17
C GLU A 157 13.37 -8.79 -8.70
N ASN A 158 12.07 -8.44 -8.60
CA ASN A 158 11.62 -7.08 -8.25
C ASN A 158 11.62 -6.79 -6.73
N LEU A 159 12.48 -7.48 -5.99
CA LEU A 159 12.69 -7.20 -4.57
C LEU A 159 13.57 -5.96 -4.40
N LEU A 160 13.04 -4.94 -3.71
CA LEU A 160 13.74 -3.69 -3.47
C LEU A 160 14.85 -3.85 -2.44
N LYS A 161 16.01 -3.31 -2.77
CA LYS A 161 17.24 -3.39 -1.99
C LYS A 161 17.53 -2.05 -1.32
N VAL A 162 18.09 -2.11 -0.12
CA VAL A 162 18.42 -0.92 0.67
C VAL A 162 19.91 -0.89 0.97
N PHE A 163 20.54 0.23 0.66
CA PHE A 163 21.92 0.48 1.05
C PHE A 163 21.99 0.98 2.50
N THR A 164 22.80 0.31 3.31
CA THR A 164 23.06 0.65 4.72
C THR A 164 24.53 0.98 4.90
N GLY A 165 24.92 2.22 4.69
CA GLY A 165 26.28 2.69 4.96
C GLY A 165 26.46 3.14 6.41
N ASN A 166 27.62 2.87 7.00
CA ASN A 166 27.93 3.20 8.41
C ASN A 166 27.76 4.68 8.82
N LYS A 167 27.62 5.61 7.86
CA LYS A 167 27.51 7.06 8.12
C LYS A 167 26.45 7.75 7.26
N LYS A 168 25.71 7.02 6.43
CA LYS A 168 24.67 7.59 5.54
C LYS A 168 23.31 7.03 5.92
N PRO A 169 22.22 7.83 5.77
CA PRO A 169 20.87 7.30 5.92
C PRO A 169 20.62 6.16 4.94
N GLN A 170 19.74 5.26 5.30
CA GLN A 170 19.33 4.16 4.43
C GLN A 170 18.71 4.72 3.14
N GLN A 171 19.04 4.11 2.01
CA GLN A 171 18.58 4.54 0.68
C GLN A 171 18.27 3.31 -0.17
N LEU A 172 17.19 3.38 -0.97
CA LEU A 172 16.93 2.37 -2.00
C LEU A 172 18.06 2.35 -3.03
N SER A 173 18.43 1.15 -3.48
CA SER A 173 19.54 0.93 -4.41
C SER A 173 19.17 -0.07 -5.50
N ALA A 174 19.56 0.21 -6.73
CA ALA A 174 19.42 -0.70 -7.88
C ALA A 174 20.51 -1.79 -7.94
N GLY A 175 21.63 -1.58 -7.25
CA GLY A 175 22.85 -2.38 -7.45
C GLY A 175 23.11 -3.44 -6.39
N PHE A 176 24.17 -4.22 -6.63
CA PHE A 176 24.77 -5.14 -5.67
C PHE A 176 26.13 -4.56 -5.25
N ALA A 177 26.15 -3.73 -4.21
CA ALA A 177 27.37 -3.18 -3.66
C ALA A 177 27.54 -3.62 -2.20
N ARG A 178 28.75 -3.45 -1.65
CA ARG A 178 29.02 -3.77 -0.24
C ARG A 178 28.13 -2.88 0.66
N GLY A 179 27.39 -3.50 1.58
CA GLY A 179 26.44 -2.80 2.47
C GLY A 179 25.01 -2.70 1.93
N ILE A 180 24.67 -3.46 0.89
CA ILE A 180 23.30 -3.63 0.41
C ILE A 180 22.66 -4.81 1.15
N GLN A 181 21.42 -4.63 1.57
CA GLN A 181 20.59 -5.66 2.15
C GLN A 181 19.26 -5.76 1.39
N MET A 182 18.64 -6.92 1.41
CA MET A 182 17.31 -7.16 0.86
C MET A 182 16.28 -6.66 1.88
N GLY A 183 15.52 -5.63 1.51
CA GLY A 183 14.52 -5.05 2.40
C GLY A 183 15.02 -3.89 3.26
N LEU A 184 14.08 -3.30 4.01
CA LEU A 184 14.26 -2.12 4.84
C LEU A 184 14.41 -2.51 6.32
N LYS A 185 15.45 -2.06 6.96
CA LYS A 185 15.52 -2.07 8.42
C LYS A 185 14.84 -0.82 8.96
N MET A 186 13.66 -0.96 9.58
CA MET A 186 12.92 0.16 10.15
C MET A 186 13.67 0.76 11.32
N SER A 187 14.44 1.79 11.06
CA SER A 187 15.11 2.59 12.08
C SER A 187 14.18 3.72 12.56
N PRO A 188 14.43 4.30 13.76
CA PRO A 188 13.66 5.47 14.22
C PRO A 188 13.66 6.64 13.22
N GLN A 189 14.74 6.80 12.46
CA GLN A 189 14.83 7.79 11.40
C GLN A 189 13.96 7.43 10.19
N ALA A 190 14.00 6.17 9.74
CA ALA A 190 13.18 5.69 8.63
C ALA A 190 11.68 5.82 8.97
N LYS A 191 11.27 5.37 10.18
CA LYS A 191 9.88 5.49 10.66
C LYS A 191 9.41 6.95 10.68
N ARG A 192 10.24 7.86 11.18
CA ARG A 192 9.90 9.29 11.24
C ARG A 192 9.73 9.89 9.84
N ILE A 193 10.62 9.57 8.90
CA ILE A 193 10.52 10.02 7.50
C ILE A 193 9.25 9.44 6.88
N GLY A 194 9.01 8.15 7.05
CA GLY A 194 7.81 7.46 6.55
C GLY A 194 6.53 8.07 7.10
N CYS A 195 6.40 8.26 8.42
CA CYS A 195 5.24 8.91 9.05
C CYS A 195 5.02 10.34 8.53
N SER A 196 6.09 11.14 8.47
CA SER A 196 5.99 12.53 7.97
C SER A 196 5.51 12.57 6.52
N ASN A 197 6.04 11.68 5.67
CA ASN A 197 5.63 11.65 4.26
C ASN A 197 4.24 11.02 4.07
N LEU A 198 3.87 10.00 4.85
CA LEU A 198 2.53 9.43 4.84
C LEU A 198 1.48 10.49 5.15
N LYS A 199 1.72 11.29 6.20
CA LYS A 199 0.89 12.45 6.51
C LYS A 199 0.74 13.37 5.30
N THR A 200 1.85 13.74 4.66
CA THR A 200 1.84 14.64 3.51
C THR A 200 1.06 14.04 2.33
N LEU A 201 1.25 12.75 2.05
CA LEU A 201 0.55 12.07 0.95
C LEU A 201 -0.97 12.03 1.17
N ILE A 202 -1.42 11.70 2.38
CA ILE A 202 -2.85 11.60 2.69
C ILE A 202 -3.48 13.01 2.80
N GLU A 203 -2.86 13.95 3.53
CA GLU A 203 -3.41 15.29 3.72
C GLU A 203 -3.50 16.09 2.40
N SER A 204 -2.65 15.80 1.41
CA SER A 204 -2.66 16.45 0.10
C SER A 204 -3.34 15.63 -1.00
N ASP A 205 -4.14 14.64 -0.67
CA ASP A 205 -4.88 13.77 -1.61
C ASP A 205 -4.00 13.07 -2.65
N LYS A 206 -2.75 12.75 -2.29
CA LYS A 206 -1.79 12.04 -3.14
C LYS A 206 -1.73 10.54 -2.91
N LEU A 207 -2.42 10.05 -1.89
CA LEU A 207 -2.60 8.64 -1.59
C LEU A 207 -4.05 8.39 -1.19
N VAL A 208 -4.72 7.51 -1.93
CA VAL A 208 -6.09 7.05 -1.65
C VAL A 208 -6.02 5.74 -0.89
N ILE A 209 -6.73 5.67 0.22
CA ILE A 209 -6.88 4.48 1.06
C ILE A 209 -8.27 3.92 0.79
N ASN A 210 -8.36 2.69 0.29
CA ASN A 210 -9.63 2.03 -0.02
C ASN A 210 -10.10 1.09 1.10
N ASP A 211 -9.17 0.61 1.93
CA ASP A 211 -9.39 -0.40 2.95
C ASP A 211 -9.89 0.20 4.27
N PHE A 212 -10.97 -0.39 4.81
CA PHE A 212 -11.55 0.02 6.09
C PHE A 212 -10.62 -0.28 7.28
N ASP A 213 -9.93 -1.43 7.28
CA ASP A 213 -9.05 -1.79 8.40
C ASP A 213 -7.86 -0.83 8.48
N THR A 214 -7.28 -0.47 7.34
CA THR A 214 -6.23 0.56 7.27
C THR A 214 -6.75 1.92 7.78
N TYR A 215 -7.97 2.31 7.37
CA TYR A 215 -8.60 3.53 7.88
C TYR A 215 -8.80 3.45 9.40
N SER A 216 -9.30 2.34 9.90
CA SER A 216 -9.51 2.12 11.34
C SER A 216 -8.21 2.25 12.14
N GLU A 217 -7.13 1.64 11.66
CA GLU A 217 -5.80 1.77 12.27
C GLU A 217 -5.30 3.22 12.27
N LEU A 218 -5.50 3.98 11.16
CA LEU A 218 -5.15 5.40 11.10
C LEU A 218 -5.86 6.25 12.17
N THR A 219 -7.08 5.88 12.58
CA THR A 219 -7.82 6.61 13.62
C THR A 219 -7.24 6.43 15.03
N THR A 220 -6.43 5.41 15.23
CA THR A 220 -5.78 5.05 16.50
C THR A 220 -4.25 5.12 16.44
N PHE A 221 -3.69 5.55 15.31
CA PHE A 221 -2.25 5.73 15.14
C PHE A 221 -1.82 7.10 15.64
N VAL A 222 -1.35 7.15 16.88
CA VAL A 222 -1.14 8.40 17.65
C VAL A 222 0.32 8.71 17.89
N ALA A 223 0.58 9.97 18.22
CA ALA A 223 1.91 10.40 18.65
C ALA A 223 2.34 9.65 19.91
N ASN A 224 3.48 8.99 19.85
CA ASN A 224 4.11 8.28 20.95
C ASN A 224 5.57 8.76 21.09
N LYS A 225 5.86 9.56 22.13
CA LYS A 225 7.17 10.18 22.34
C LYS A 225 7.64 10.95 21.10
N ASN A 226 8.68 10.46 20.44
CA ASN A 226 9.25 11.08 19.23
C ASN A 226 8.83 10.35 17.93
N SER A 227 7.78 9.55 17.95
CA SER A 227 7.30 8.74 16.83
C SER A 227 5.78 8.64 16.86
N PHE A 228 5.23 7.68 16.12
CA PHE A 228 3.82 7.30 16.12
C PHE A 228 3.70 5.80 16.33
N ALA A 229 2.62 5.36 16.96
CA ALA A 229 2.31 3.95 17.19
C ALA A 229 0.79 3.80 17.40
N ALA A 230 0.30 2.58 17.31
CA ALA A 230 -1.05 2.25 17.72
C ALA A 230 -1.28 2.58 19.19
N GLU A 231 -2.50 2.98 19.56
CA GLU A 231 -2.92 3.07 20.95
C GLU A 231 -2.94 1.69 21.61
N GLU A 232 -2.85 1.67 22.95
CA GLU A 232 -2.90 0.43 23.70
C GLU A 232 -4.19 -0.36 23.39
N GLY A 233 -4.02 -1.61 22.99
CA GLY A 233 -5.12 -2.50 22.59
C GLY A 233 -5.58 -2.36 21.14
N THR A 234 -4.87 -1.58 20.31
CA THR A 234 -5.10 -1.49 18.86
C THR A 234 -3.86 -1.89 18.08
N ASN A 235 -4.00 -2.09 16.78
CA ASN A 235 -2.92 -2.51 15.87
C ASN A 235 -2.56 -1.39 14.90
N ASP A 236 -1.33 -1.43 14.35
CA ASP A 236 -0.85 -0.53 13.30
C ASP A 236 -0.20 -1.28 12.12
N ASP A 237 -0.48 -2.57 11.97
CA ASP A 237 0.15 -3.46 10.97
C ASP A 237 -0.01 -2.91 9.54
N LEU A 238 -1.24 -2.58 9.12
CA LEU A 238 -1.51 -2.02 7.79
C LEU A 238 -1.00 -0.58 7.65
N VAL A 239 -1.11 0.24 8.68
CA VAL A 239 -0.53 1.59 8.69
C VAL A 239 0.98 1.52 8.54
N MET A 240 1.64 0.56 9.18
CA MET A 240 3.09 0.37 9.05
C MET A 240 3.49 0.00 7.62
N THR A 241 2.70 -0.81 6.91
CA THR A 241 2.97 -1.04 5.47
C THR A 241 2.96 0.27 4.68
N LEU A 242 2.02 1.16 4.96
CA LEU A 242 1.95 2.48 4.30
C LEU A 242 3.07 3.44 4.76
N VAL A 243 3.55 3.33 6.00
CA VAL A 243 4.73 4.06 6.47
C VAL A 243 5.97 3.63 5.68
N ILE A 244 6.13 2.32 5.42
CA ILE A 244 7.19 1.76 4.58
C ILE A 244 7.08 2.30 3.14
N PHE A 245 5.87 2.28 2.57
CA PHE A 245 5.59 2.84 1.24
C PHE A 245 5.95 4.33 1.17
N ALA A 246 5.47 5.10 2.14
CA ALA A 246 5.73 6.54 2.20
C ALA A 246 7.21 6.86 2.35
N TRP A 247 7.98 6.04 3.09
CA TRP A 247 9.43 6.15 3.13
C TRP A 247 10.04 5.85 1.75
N ALA A 248 9.63 4.76 1.09
CA ALA A 248 10.14 4.37 -0.22
C ALA A 248 9.89 5.46 -1.28
N SER A 249 8.72 6.10 -1.28
CA SER A 249 8.36 7.15 -2.24
C SER A 249 9.23 8.42 -2.13
N THR A 250 9.91 8.64 -0.99
CA THR A 250 10.90 9.73 -0.85
C THR A 250 12.22 9.42 -1.56
N GLN A 251 12.49 8.15 -1.88
CA GLN A 251 13.78 7.71 -2.36
C GLN A 251 13.99 8.03 -3.84
N LYS A 252 15.22 8.41 -4.20
CA LYS A 252 15.56 8.76 -5.57
C LYS A 252 15.30 7.60 -6.53
N TYR A 253 15.74 6.39 -6.16
CA TYR A 253 15.56 5.20 -6.99
C TYR A 253 14.07 4.87 -7.23
N PHE A 254 13.20 5.01 -6.24
CA PHE A 254 11.77 4.84 -6.42
C PHE A 254 11.20 5.81 -7.47
N ARG A 255 11.59 7.09 -7.37
CA ARG A 255 11.20 8.11 -8.35
C ARG A 255 11.75 7.83 -9.75
N GLU A 256 12.92 7.24 -9.85
CA GLU A 256 13.51 6.81 -11.12
C GLU A 256 12.71 5.68 -11.76
N ILE A 257 12.27 4.67 -10.97
CA ILE A 257 11.39 3.59 -11.44
C ILE A 257 10.11 4.18 -12.05
N VAL A 258 9.39 5.00 -11.28
CA VAL A 258 8.12 5.62 -11.73
C VAL A 258 8.36 6.54 -12.94
N SER A 259 9.42 7.35 -12.94
CA SER A 259 9.73 8.26 -14.04
C SER A 259 10.20 7.54 -15.31
N HIS A 260 10.90 6.42 -15.19
CA HIS A 260 11.32 5.62 -16.32
C HIS A 260 10.12 4.98 -17.01
N ASP A 261 9.20 4.45 -16.24
CA ASP A 261 7.97 3.88 -16.76
C ASP A 261 7.11 4.95 -17.45
N LEU A 262 6.92 6.10 -16.83
CA LEU A 262 6.19 7.22 -17.42
C LEU A 262 6.81 7.66 -18.75
N ARG A 263 8.14 7.77 -18.86
CA ARG A 263 8.83 8.12 -20.12
C ARG A 263 8.64 7.04 -21.18
N LYS A 264 8.75 5.76 -20.81
CA LYS A 264 8.48 4.64 -21.71
C LYS A 264 7.04 4.69 -22.22
N GLN A 265 6.11 5.02 -21.34
CA GLN A 265 4.72 5.20 -21.70
C GLN A 265 4.51 6.32 -22.72
N LEU A 266 5.06 7.51 -22.47
CA LEU A 266 4.95 8.66 -23.39
C LEU A 266 5.59 8.38 -24.76
N GLN A 267 6.71 7.64 -24.78
CA GLN A 267 7.34 7.24 -26.05
C GLN A 267 6.46 6.28 -26.85
N LEU A 268 5.83 5.30 -26.20
CA LEU A 268 4.92 4.37 -26.87
C LEU A 268 3.67 5.09 -27.40
N GLU A 269 3.13 6.04 -26.65
CA GLU A 269 2.00 6.87 -27.10
C GLU A 269 2.34 7.69 -28.35
N SER A 270 3.52 8.32 -28.34
CA SER A 270 3.97 9.10 -29.51
C SER A 270 4.23 8.23 -30.74
N LEU A 271 4.74 7.00 -30.56
CA LEU A 271 4.92 6.04 -31.66
C LEU A 271 3.57 5.58 -32.23
N ASN A 272 2.61 5.26 -31.37
CA ASN A 272 1.26 4.85 -31.78
C ASN A 272 0.53 5.97 -32.53
N GLN A 273 0.65 7.23 -32.09
CA GLN A 273 0.10 8.38 -32.79
C GLN A 273 0.72 8.54 -34.18
N LEU A 274 2.02 8.34 -34.33
CA LEU A 274 2.70 8.38 -35.63
C LEU A 274 2.24 7.24 -36.52
N ASP A 275 2.04 6.04 -36.00
CA ASP A 275 1.53 4.91 -36.78
C ASP A 275 0.07 5.15 -37.26
N GLU A 276 -0.77 5.75 -36.40
CA GLU A 276 -2.14 6.13 -36.79
C GLU A 276 -2.16 7.24 -37.87
N GLU A 277 -1.27 8.22 -37.81
CA GLU A 277 -1.14 9.26 -38.83
C GLU A 277 -0.60 8.73 -40.16
N LEU A 278 0.17 7.63 -40.14
CA LEU A 278 0.75 6.99 -41.32
C LEU A 278 -0.18 5.97 -41.98
N LEU A 279 -1.32 5.63 -41.36
CA LEU A 279 -2.31 4.77 -42.01
C LEU A 279 -2.87 5.47 -43.25
N PRO A 280 -2.82 4.84 -44.47
CA PRO A 280 -3.38 5.43 -45.64
C PRO A 280 -4.88 5.64 -45.44
N ALA A 281 -5.37 6.84 -45.86
CA ALA A 281 -6.79 7.13 -45.83
C ALA A 281 -7.55 6.01 -46.55
N PRO A 282 -8.73 5.57 -46.07
CA PRO A 282 -9.51 4.57 -46.76
C PRO A 282 -9.81 5.05 -48.19
N ILE A 283 -9.41 4.26 -49.18
CA ILE A 283 -9.77 4.50 -50.58
C ILE A 283 -11.30 4.36 -50.64
N LEU A 284 -11.99 5.49 -50.75
CA LEU A 284 -13.41 5.48 -51.07
C LEU A 284 -13.50 4.90 -52.47
N ASP A 285 -13.95 3.66 -52.61
CA ASP A 285 -14.31 3.04 -53.86
C ASP A 285 -15.61 3.74 -54.32
N ASP A 286 -15.46 4.77 -55.16
CA ASP A 286 -16.58 5.39 -55.85
C ASP A 286 -17.08 4.38 -56.89
N GLY A 287 -17.96 3.47 -56.42
CA GLY A 287 -18.66 2.52 -57.28
C GLY A 287 -19.41 3.22 -58.40
N LEU A 288 -18.94 3.04 -59.63
CA LEU A 288 -19.70 3.24 -60.86
C LEU A 288 -20.72 2.13 -61.01
#